data_349ad85aa7c30c9b142d8b72c51b515a
#
_entry.id   349ad85aa7c30c9b142d8b72c51b515a
#
_cell.length_a   1.000
_cell.length_b   1.000
_cell.length_c   1.000
_cell.angle_alpha   90.00
_cell.angle_beta   90.00
_cell.angle_gamma   90.00
#
_symmetry.space_group_name_H-M   'P 1'
#
loop_
_entity.id
_entity.type
_entity.pdbx_description
1 polymer ?
#
loop_
_entity_poly.entity_id
_entity_poly.type
_entity_poly.pdbx_seq_one_letter_code
_entity_poly.pdbx_strand_id
1 'polypeptide(L)'
;LINADILMGVTLFDTLIAKAGLTDIYEKVIHEERLSSDDGLRLYQHPDLSAIGYIANLQRERLHGDKVYFVRNQHLNYTNICNKGCLFCSFYALPKDPEGYVLSPEQIQERMRAYADIPISEIHMVGGVNPKLPYDYYIDIVKAIKEVRPDVSLKAFTMIELEQIRRIGKKPMDETLRELKKAGIDALPGGGAEVFSERVHEELFHAKSDSDKWLETARTA
;
A
#
# COMPACT_ATOMS: atom_id res chain seq x y z
N LEU A 1 15.94 -32.31 -15.13
CA LEU A 1 16.09 -31.74 -16.49
C LEU A 1 16.69 -30.33 -16.43
N ILE A 2 17.80 -30.19 -15.68
CA ILE A 2 18.60 -28.96 -15.62
C ILE A 2 20.02 -29.44 -15.88
N ASN A 3 20.46 -29.51 -17.12
CA ASN A 3 21.91 -29.69 -17.40
C ASN A 3 22.29 -29.71 -18.90
N ALA A 4 21.55 -29.00 -19.78
CA ALA A 4 22.00 -28.82 -21.14
C ALA A 4 22.72 -27.48 -21.41
N ASP A 5 22.53 -26.48 -20.57
CA ASP A 5 23.01 -25.11 -20.81
C ASP A 5 24.40 -24.78 -20.22
N ILE A 6 24.96 -25.67 -19.41
CA ILE A 6 26.27 -25.45 -18.76
C ILE A 6 27.46 -25.69 -19.71
N LEU A 7 27.26 -26.28 -20.90
CA LEU A 7 28.32 -26.66 -21.80
C LEU A 7 28.75 -25.63 -22.85
N MET A 8 28.10 -24.47 -22.93
CA MET A 8 28.44 -23.43 -23.93
C MET A 8 28.84 -22.06 -23.37
N GLY A 9 28.99 -21.90 -22.06
CA GLY A 9 29.58 -20.70 -21.44
C GLY A 9 28.75 -19.40 -21.54
N VAL A 10 27.71 -19.38 -22.38
CA VAL A 10 26.76 -18.25 -22.52
C VAL A 10 25.37 -18.82 -22.65
N THR A 11 24.49 -18.52 -21.71
CA THR A 11 23.09 -18.94 -21.76
C THR A 11 22.29 -18.08 -22.77
N LEU A 12 21.12 -18.58 -23.20
CA LEU A 12 20.18 -17.78 -23.99
C LEU A 12 19.84 -16.46 -23.27
N PHE A 13 19.76 -16.49 -21.96
CA PHE A 13 19.45 -15.33 -21.12
C PHE A 13 20.60 -14.32 -21.07
N ASP A 14 21.87 -14.76 -21.00
CA ASP A 14 23.01 -13.85 -21.08
C ASP A 14 23.04 -13.11 -22.42
N THR A 15 22.65 -13.79 -23.50
CA THR A 15 22.51 -13.16 -24.83
C THR A 15 21.35 -12.15 -24.84
N LEU A 16 20.23 -12.45 -24.20
CA LEU A 16 19.10 -11.54 -24.07
C LEU A 16 19.50 -10.27 -23.29
N ILE A 17 20.15 -10.45 -22.14
CA ILE A 17 20.60 -9.34 -21.29
C ILE A 17 21.65 -8.47 -22.01
N ALA A 18 22.61 -9.09 -22.70
CA ALA A 18 23.61 -8.36 -23.45
C ALA A 18 23.01 -7.55 -24.61
N LYS A 19 22.06 -8.13 -25.37
CA LYS A 19 21.33 -7.42 -26.41
C LYS A 19 20.49 -6.26 -25.89
N ALA A 20 19.92 -6.42 -24.69
CA ALA A 20 19.18 -5.36 -24.02
C ALA A 20 20.11 -4.27 -23.44
N GLY A 21 21.43 -4.46 -23.40
CA GLY A 21 22.36 -3.50 -22.79
C GLY A 21 22.20 -3.36 -21.28
N LEU A 22 21.75 -4.44 -20.61
CA LEU A 22 21.49 -4.48 -19.17
C LEU A 22 22.50 -5.35 -18.39
N THR A 23 23.62 -5.69 -18.99
CA THR A 23 24.64 -6.59 -18.39
C THR A 23 25.16 -6.06 -17.06
N ASP A 24 25.42 -4.77 -16.93
CA ASP A 24 25.89 -4.15 -15.71
C ASP A 24 24.86 -4.21 -14.56
N ILE A 25 23.57 -4.05 -14.85
CA ILE A 25 22.50 -4.20 -13.87
C ILE A 25 22.32 -5.68 -13.49
N TYR A 26 22.39 -6.58 -14.47
CA TYR A 26 22.36 -8.00 -14.23
C TYR A 26 23.50 -8.46 -13.30
N GLU A 27 24.73 -8.02 -13.55
CA GLU A 27 25.89 -8.32 -12.71
C GLU A 27 25.69 -7.83 -11.27
N LYS A 28 25.21 -6.61 -11.08
CA LYS A 28 24.86 -6.08 -9.75
C LYS A 28 23.86 -7.00 -9.03
N VAL A 29 22.81 -7.47 -9.72
CA VAL A 29 21.81 -8.36 -9.13
C VAL A 29 22.41 -9.72 -8.76
N ILE A 30 23.24 -10.29 -9.63
CA ILE A 30 23.94 -11.57 -9.34
C ILE A 30 24.84 -11.45 -8.11
N HIS A 31 25.57 -10.34 -7.99
CA HIS A 31 26.47 -10.09 -6.86
C HIS A 31 25.82 -9.49 -5.62
N GLU A 32 24.47 -9.39 -5.61
CA GLU A 32 23.69 -8.83 -4.50
C GLU A 32 23.98 -7.35 -4.22
N GLU A 33 24.49 -6.64 -5.21
CA GLU A 33 24.77 -5.21 -5.08
C GLU A 33 23.45 -4.39 -5.19
N ARG A 34 23.38 -3.34 -4.37
CA ARG A 34 22.24 -2.43 -4.39
C ARG A 34 22.20 -1.62 -5.70
N LEU A 35 21.08 -1.68 -6.41
CA LEU A 35 20.85 -0.83 -7.57
C LEU A 35 20.75 0.64 -7.15
N SER A 36 21.34 1.52 -7.95
CA SER A 36 21.25 2.97 -7.80
C SER A 36 19.91 3.52 -8.32
N SER A 37 19.62 4.78 -8.01
CA SER A 37 18.47 5.47 -8.59
C SER A 37 18.56 5.59 -10.12
N ASP A 38 19.79 5.73 -10.66
CA ASP A 38 20.02 5.81 -12.11
C ASP A 38 19.78 4.44 -12.77
N ASP A 39 20.18 3.34 -12.14
CA ASP A 39 19.83 1.98 -12.59
C ASP A 39 18.30 1.79 -12.62
N GLY A 40 17.60 2.25 -11.57
CA GLY A 40 16.14 2.21 -11.48
C GLY A 40 15.48 3.03 -12.61
N LEU A 41 15.94 4.24 -12.86
CA LEU A 41 15.44 5.08 -13.94
C LEU A 41 15.66 4.44 -15.31
N ARG A 42 16.84 3.84 -15.54
CA ARG A 42 17.19 3.12 -16.76
C ARG A 42 16.26 1.91 -16.99
N LEU A 43 15.98 1.12 -15.94
CA LEU A 43 15.02 0.01 -16.00
C LEU A 43 13.61 0.51 -16.30
N TYR A 44 13.19 1.62 -15.71
CA TYR A 44 11.86 2.20 -15.92
C TYR A 44 11.63 2.68 -17.35
N GLN A 45 12.68 3.18 -18.01
CA GLN A 45 12.64 3.68 -19.39
C GLN A 45 12.94 2.61 -20.43
N HIS A 46 13.36 1.42 -20.02
CA HIS A 46 13.81 0.38 -20.94
C HIS A 46 12.65 -0.34 -21.61
N PRO A 47 12.67 -0.52 -22.96
CA PRO A 47 11.55 -1.11 -23.70
C PRO A 47 11.46 -2.64 -23.58
N ASP A 48 12.57 -3.33 -23.27
CA ASP A 48 12.60 -4.80 -23.21
C ASP A 48 12.15 -5.31 -21.83
N LEU A 49 10.85 -5.51 -21.68
CA LEU A 49 10.26 -6.04 -20.46
C LEU A 49 10.67 -7.50 -20.17
N SER A 50 11.06 -8.27 -21.19
CA SER A 50 11.48 -9.66 -21.01
C SER A 50 12.84 -9.73 -20.30
N ALA A 51 13.78 -8.88 -20.72
CA ALA A 51 15.09 -8.77 -20.08
C ALA A 51 14.96 -8.28 -18.62
N ILE A 52 14.16 -7.24 -18.40
CA ILE A 52 13.87 -6.73 -17.05
C ILE A 52 13.21 -7.80 -16.18
N GLY A 53 12.19 -8.49 -16.72
CA GLY A 53 11.47 -9.55 -16.01
C GLY A 53 12.36 -10.71 -15.61
N TYR A 54 13.32 -11.07 -16.47
CA TYR A 54 14.30 -12.10 -16.14
C TYR A 54 15.17 -11.68 -14.96
N ILE A 55 15.74 -10.47 -14.99
CA ILE A 55 16.56 -9.94 -13.88
C ILE A 55 15.74 -9.88 -12.57
N ALA A 56 14.50 -9.40 -12.64
CA ALA A 56 13.61 -9.33 -11.49
C ALA A 56 13.28 -10.73 -10.92
N ASN A 57 13.09 -11.73 -11.82
CA ASN A 57 12.80 -13.09 -11.41
C ASN A 57 13.98 -13.77 -10.71
N LEU A 58 15.21 -13.50 -11.12
CA LEU A 58 16.41 -14.00 -10.42
C LEU A 58 16.41 -13.53 -8.95
N GLN A 59 16.12 -12.25 -8.73
CA GLN A 59 16.01 -11.71 -7.37
C GLN A 59 14.87 -12.35 -6.58
N ARG A 60 13.70 -12.53 -7.23
CA ARG A 60 12.54 -13.18 -6.62
C ARG A 60 12.88 -14.64 -6.21
N GLU A 61 13.47 -15.41 -7.12
CA GLU A 61 13.83 -16.80 -6.85
C GLU A 61 14.86 -16.92 -5.72
N ARG A 62 15.84 -16.02 -5.68
CA ARG A 62 16.82 -15.98 -4.60
C ARG A 62 16.15 -15.74 -3.23
N LEU A 63 15.18 -14.83 -3.15
CA LEU A 63 14.51 -14.47 -1.90
C LEU A 63 13.45 -15.48 -1.46
N HIS A 64 12.76 -16.10 -2.40
CA HIS A 64 11.54 -16.86 -2.10
C HIS A 64 11.50 -18.27 -2.69
N GLY A 65 12.50 -18.65 -3.49
CA GLY A 65 12.48 -19.94 -4.23
C GLY A 65 11.24 -20.01 -5.12
N ASP A 66 10.58 -21.15 -5.15
CA ASP A 66 9.36 -21.37 -5.93
C ASP A 66 8.07 -20.90 -5.22
N LYS A 67 8.18 -20.28 -4.06
CA LYS A 67 7.02 -19.85 -3.29
C LYS A 67 6.42 -18.58 -3.85
N VAL A 68 5.09 -18.57 -3.97
CA VAL A 68 4.29 -17.39 -4.28
C VAL A 68 3.35 -17.15 -3.11
N TYR A 69 3.29 -15.90 -2.64
CA TYR A 69 2.44 -15.51 -1.53
C TYR A 69 1.26 -14.69 -2.05
N PHE A 70 0.11 -14.91 -1.45
CA PHE A 70 -1.07 -14.07 -1.68
C PHE A 70 -1.76 -13.78 -0.35
N VAL A 71 -2.45 -12.66 -0.28
CA VAL A 71 -3.25 -12.26 0.88
C VAL A 71 -4.73 -12.44 0.53
N ARG A 72 -5.42 -13.26 1.33
CA ARG A 72 -6.88 -13.35 1.26
C ARG A 72 -7.45 -12.36 2.26
N ASN A 73 -7.90 -11.21 1.78
CA ASN A 73 -8.40 -10.15 2.63
C ASN A 73 -9.91 -9.93 2.49
N GLN A 74 -10.47 -9.29 3.52
CA GLN A 74 -11.76 -8.63 3.48
C GLN A 74 -11.54 -7.13 3.38
N HIS A 75 -12.10 -6.50 2.33
CA HIS A 75 -12.06 -5.06 2.20
C HIS A 75 -13.19 -4.40 3.00
N LEU A 76 -12.86 -3.35 3.74
CA LEU A 76 -13.81 -2.58 4.55
C LEU A 76 -13.63 -1.08 4.31
N ASN A 77 -14.69 -0.44 3.81
CA ASN A 77 -14.76 1.01 3.77
C ASN A 77 -15.71 1.49 4.89
N TYR A 78 -15.16 2.16 5.90
CA TYR A 78 -15.93 2.61 7.06
C TYR A 78 -16.73 3.90 6.79
N THR A 79 -16.32 4.69 5.78
CA THR A 79 -17.04 5.87 5.29
C THR A 79 -16.64 6.18 3.85
N ASN A 80 -17.58 6.67 3.04
CA ASN A 80 -17.27 7.26 1.75
C ASN A 80 -17.25 8.80 1.80
N ILE A 81 -17.62 9.41 2.92
CA ILE A 81 -17.59 10.88 3.06
C ILE A 81 -16.15 11.36 3.06
N CYS A 82 -15.81 12.21 2.07
CA CYS A 82 -14.45 12.71 1.90
C CYS A 82 -14.46 14.19 1.48
N ASN A 83 -13.60 14.98 2.11
CA ASN A 83 -13.44 16.40 1.76
C ASN A 83 -12.28 16.66 0.77
N LYS A 84 -11.69 15.61 0.19
CA LYS A 84 -10.54 15.76 -0.71
C LYS A 84 -10.93 15.99 -2.17
N GLY A 85 -12.06 15.47 -2.62
CA GLY A 85 -12.60 15.75 -3.95
C GLY A 85 -11.68 15.41 -5.12
N CYS A 86 -10.88 14.35 -5.00
CA CYS A 86 -9.97 13.93 -6.06
C CYS A 86 -10.73 13.60 -7.34
N LEU A 87 -10.33 14.15 -8.48
CA LEU A 87 -11.10 14.06 -9.74
C LEU A 87 -11.23 12.63 -10.29
N PHE A 88 -10.30 11.74 -9.94
CA PHE A 88 -10.31 10.33 -10.37
C PHE A 88 -11.03 9.38 -9.40
N CYS A 89 -11.45 9.86 -8.22
CA CYS A 89 -12.06 9.00 -7.21
C CYS A 89 -13.58 8.91 -7.44
N SER A 90 -14.06 7.75 -7.84
CA SER A 90 -15.51 7.49 -7.99
C SER A 90 -16.18 7.05 -6.69
N PHE A 91 -15.42 6.88 -5.62
CA PHE A 91 -15.91 6.35 -4.35
C PHE A 91 -16.44 7.43 -3.39
N TYR A 92 -15.87 8.64 -3.44
CA TYR A 92 -16.20 9.66 -2.44
C TYR A 92 -17.59 10.25 -2.61
N ALA A 93 -18.23 10.55 -1.48
CA ALA A 93 -19.37 11.42 -1.34
C ALA A 93 -18.96 12.71 -0.63
N LEU A 94 -19.51 13.86 -1.03
CA LEU A 94 -19.27 15.11 -0.30
C LEU A 94 -20.01 15.09 1.05
N PRO A 95 -19.62 15.91 2.05
CA PRO A 95 -20.18 15.87 3.40
C PRO A 95 -21.70 16.10 3.54
N LYS A 96 -22.38 16.55 2.48
CA LYS A 96 -23.83 16.77 2.43
C LYS A 96 -24.53 15.88 1.40
N ASP A 97 -23.79 15.02 0.74
CA ASP A 97 -24.32 14.11 -0.25
C ASP A 97 -25.24 13.07 0.41
N PRO A 98 -26.46 12.84 -0.11
CA PRO A 98 -27.38 11.84 0.43
C PRO A 98 -26.83 10.40 0.34
N GLU A 99 -25.90 10.12 -0.55
CA GLU A 99 -25.23 8.81 -0.67
C GLU A 99 -24.06 8.66 0.32
N GLY A 100 -23.73 9.71 1.09
CA GLY A 100 -22.69 9.69 2.10
C GLY A 100 -23.08 8.80 3.29
N TYR A 101 -22.16 7.93 3.71
CA TYR A 101 -22.37 7.07 4.89
C TYR A 101 -21.18 7.07 5.83
N VAL A 102 -21.45 6.71 7.08
CA VAL A 102 -20.47 6.37 8.12
C VAL A 102 -20.98 5.12 8.80
N LEU A 103 -20.16 4.09 8.89
CA LEU A 103 -20.50 2.87 9.63
C LEU A 103 -20.26 3.06 11.12
N SER A 104 -21.23 2.68 11.96
CA SER A 104 -20.99 2.59 13.39
C SER A 104 -20.07 1.40 13.74
N PRO A 105 -19.43 1.40 14.93
CA PRO A 105 -18.68 0.23 15.40
C PRO A 105 -19.49 -1.07 15.35
N GLU A 106 -20.78 -1.03 15.69
CA GLU A 106 -21.71 -2.17 15.69
C GLU A 106 -21.94 -2.68 14.25
N GLN A 107 -22.13 -1.77 13.30
CA GLN A 107 -22.28 -2.14 11.87
C GLN A 107 -21.01 -2.76 11.31
N ILE A 108 -19.85 -2.30 11.76
CA ILE A 108 -18.56 -2.91 11.42
C ILE A 108 -18.46 -4.31 11.99
N GLN A 109 -18.81 -4.51 13.27
CA GLN A 109 -18.85 -5.83 13.89
C GLN A 109 -19.80 -6.79 13.16
N GLU A 110 -20.98 -6.32 12.76
CA GLU A 110 -21.92 -7.12 11.98
C GLU A 110 -21.32 -7.60 10.67
N ARG A 111 -20.65 -6.69 9.94
CA ARG A 111 -19.92 -7.05 8.71
C ARG A 111 -18.78 -8.05 8.96
N MET A 112 -18.08 -7.95 10.09
CA MET A 112 -17.03 -8.91 10.45
C MET A 112 -17.63 -10.29 10.75
N ARG A 113 -18.74 -10.35 11.46
CA ARG A 113 -19.44 -11.62 11.77
C ARG A 113 -19.99 -12.30 10.52
N ALA A 114 -20.49 -11.54 9.54
CA ALA A 114 -20.98 -12.09 8.28
C ALA A 114 -19.92 -12.86 7.47
N TYR A 115 -18.64 -12.65 7.76
CA TYR A 115 -17.50 -13.32 7.12
C TYR A 115 -16.69 -14.18 8.09
N ALA A 116 -17.21 -14.46 9.28
CA ALA A 116 -16.48 -15.16 10.35
C ALA A 116 -15.99 -16.57 9.93
N ASP A 117 -16.79 -17.29 9.13
CA ASP A 117 -16.46 -18.63 8.65
C ASP A 117 -15.54 -18.64 7.42
N ILE A 118 -15.19 -17.46 6.88
CA ILE A 118 -14.30 -17.36 5.73
C ILE A 118 -12.86 -17.22 6.23
N PRO A 119 -11.95 -18.12 5.83
CA PRO A 119 -10.55 -18.05 6.24
C PRO A 119 -9.84 -16.91 5.50
N ILE A 120 -9.86 -15.71 6.07
CA ILE A 120 -9.09 -14.54 5.65
C ILE A 120 -7.88 -14.35 6.56
N SER A 121 -6.81 -13.77 6.03
CA SER A 121 -5.60 -13.45 6.78
C SER A 121 -5.47 -11.97 7.12
N GLU A 122 -6.23 -11.11 6.43
CA GLU A 122 -6.13 -9.67 6.55
C GLU A 122 -7.50 -8.99 6.39
N ILE A 123 -7.74 -7.95 7.17
CA ILE A 123 -8.77 -6.94 6.89
C ILE A 123 -8.07 -5.69 6.38
N HIS A 124 -8.45 -5.24 5.18
CA HIS A 124 -7.96 -4.01 4.59
C HIS A 124 -9.00 -2.92 4.76
N MET A 125 -8.76 -2.00 5.68
CA MET A 125 -9.71 -0.95 6.02
C MET A 125 -9.18 0.43 5.60
N VAL A 126 -9.91 1.09 4.71
CA VAL A 126 -9.67 2.47 4.28
C VAL A 126 -11.00 3.19 4.09
N GLY A 127 -10.99 4.52 4.10
CA GLY A 127 -12.21 5.29 3.91
C GLY A 127 -11.97 6.70 3.37
N GLY A 128 -13.04 7.46 3.25
CA GLY A 128 -12.98 8.88 2.95
C GLY A 128 -12.40 9.68 4.11
N VAL A 129 -11.76 10.81 3.79
CA VAL A 129 -11.29 11.77 4.82
C VAL A 129 -12.48 12.60 5.28
N ASN A 130 -13.20 12.08 6.28
CA ASN A 130 -14.38 12.72 6.82
C ASN A 130 -13.99 13.76 7.91
N PRO A 131 -14.24 15.07 7.67
CA PRO A 131 -13.82 16.11 8.62
C PRO A 131 -14.65 16.16 9.91
N LYS A 132 -15.77 15.43 9.99
CA LYS A 132 -16.71 15.47 11.12
C LYS A 132 -16.54 14.33 12.12
N LEU A 133 -15.77 13.30 11.79
CA LEU A 133 -15.57 12.17 12.68
C LEU A 133 -14.64 12.58 13.84
N PRO A 134 -15.00 12.25 15.09
CA PRO A 134 -14.13 12.51 16.23
C PRO A 134 -12.95 11.53 16.27
N TYR A 135 -11.90 11.88 16.99
CA TYR A 135 -10.70 11.03 17.13
C TYR A 135 -11.03 9.63 17.66
N ASP A 136 -11.86 9.57 18.70
CA ASP A 136 -12.21 8.31 19.38
C ASP A 136 -12.92 7.32 18.43
N TYR A 137 -13.67 7.82 17.44
CA TYR A 137 -14.28 6.97 16.43
C TYR A 137 -13.27 6.05 15.72
N TYR A 138 -12.10 6.57 15.39
CA TYR A 138 -11.06 5.76 14.71
C TYR A 138 -10.48 4.68 15.63
N ILE A 139 -10.36 4.97 16.90
CA ILE A 139 -9.95 3.99 17.92
C ILE A 139 -11.03 2.92 18.09
N ASP A 140 -12.30 3.33 18.17
CA ASP A 140 -13.43 2.43 18.45
C ASP A 140 -13.69 1.47 17.29
N ILE A 141 -13.59 1.91 16.02
CA ILE A 141 -13.75 0.99 14.87
C ILE A 141 -12.62 -0.03 14.79
N VAL A 142 -11.39 0.31 15.15
CA VAL A 142 -10.26 -0.62 15.23
C VAL A 142 -10.52 -1.67 16.32
N LYS A 143 -10.93 -1.25 17.52
CA LYS A 143 -11.28 -2.17 18.61
C LYS A 143 -12.45 -3.08 18.22
N ALA A 144 -13.51 -2.52 17.62
CA ALA A 144 -14.68 -3.26 17.18
C ALA A 144 -14.33 -4.40 16.22
N ILE A 145 -13.36 -4.19 15.30
CA ILE A 145 -12.86 -5.23 14.42
C ILE A 145 -12.13 -6.31 15.23
N LYS A 146 -11.21 -5.91 16.10
CA LYS A 146 -10.37 -6.84 16.88
C LYS A 146 -11.16 -7.63 17.92
N GLU A 147 -12.28 -7.12 18.42
CA GLU A 147 -13.19 -7.86 19.29
C GLU A 147 -13.85 -9.06 18.58
N VAL A 148 -14.14 -8.94 17.28
CA VAL A 148 -14.77 -10.01 16.48
C VAL A 148 -13.71 -10.89 15.78
N ARG A 149 -12.62 -10.28 15.31
CA ARG A 149 -11.57 -10.95 14.53
C ARG A 149 -10.19 -10.66 15.13
N PRO A 150 -9.88 -11.14 16.34
CA PRO A 150 -8.57 -10.95 16.96
C PRO A 150 -7.43 -11.68 16.22
N ASP A 151 -7.78 -12.72 15.46
CA ASP A 151 -6.90 -13.62 14.70
C ASP A 151 -6.41 -13.03 13.37
N VAL A 152 -7.08 -12.00 12.85
CA VAL A 152 -6.82 -11.44 11.51
C VAL A 152 -5.97 -10.19 11.61
N SER A 153 -4.97 -10.06 10.72
CA SER A 153 -4.19 -8.83 10.60
C SER A 153 -5.06 -7.67 10.14
N LEU A 154 -5.01 -6.54 10.82
CA LEU A 154 -5.71 -5.32 10.45
C LEU A 154 -4.75 -4.33 9.80
N LYS A 155 -4.88 -4.14 8.50
CA LYS A 155 -4.20 -3.12 7.72
C LYS A 155 -5.16 -1.95 7.48
N ALA A 156 -4.90 -0.81 8.14
CA ALA A 156 -5.85 0.30 8.16
C ALA A 156 -5.19 1.67 8.07
N PHE A 157 -5.93 2.58 7.46
CA PHE A 157 -5.66 4.00 7.30
C PHE A 157 -4.47 4.34 6.39
N THR A 158 -4.75 5.05 5.32
CA THR A 158 -3.75 5.64 4.42
C THR A 158 -3.00 6.77 5.11
N MET A 159 -1.87 7.19 4.55
CA MET A 159 -1.12 8.35 5.08
C MET A 159 -1.97 9.63 5.12
N ILE A 160 -2.90 9.79 4.18
CA ILE A 160 -3.82 10.94 4.15
C ILE A 160 -4.86 10.86 5.27
N GLU A 161 -5.37 9.68 5.59
CA GLU A 161 -6.27 9.47 6.72
C GLU A 161 -5.54 9.70 8.05
N LEU A 162 -4.31 9.20 8.20
CA LEU A 162 -3.49 9.40 9.39
C LEU A 162 -3.25 10.89 9.68
N GLU A 163 -2.97 11.69 8.65
CA GLU A 163 -2.84 13.15 8.81
C GLU A 163 -4.14 13.79 9.34
N GLN A 164 -5.29 13.33 8.87
CA GLN A 164 -6.58 13.81 9.38
C GLN A 164 -6.82 13.36 10.81
N ILE A 165 -6.56 12.09 11.14
CA ILE A 165 -6.74 11.52 12.48
C ILE A 165 -5.87 12.29 13.49
N ARG A 166 -4.58 12.47 13.19
CA ARG A 166 -3.64 13.25 13.99
C ARG A 166 -4.15 14.67 14.22
N ARG A 167 -4.61 15.35 13.17
CA ARG A 167 -5.10 16.72 13.23
C ARG A 167 -6.33 16.85 14.12
N ILE A 168 -7.28 15.92 14.02
CA ILE A 168 -8.49 15.89 14.86
C ILE A 168 -8.11 15.65 16.33
N GLY A 169 -7.21 14.68 16.59
CA GLY A 169 -6.71 14.37 17.92
C GLY A 169 -5.83 15.46 18.53
N LYS A 170 -5.36 16.41 17.73
CA LYS A 170 -4.38 17.45 18.12
C LYS A 170 -3.13 16.84 18.78
N LYS A 171 -2.67 15.71 18.22
CA LYS A 171 -1.55 14.90 18.73
C LYS A 171 -0.40 14.86 17.72
N PRO A 172 0.85 14.61 18.18
CA PRO A 172 1.93 14.23 17.30
C PRO A 172 1.62 12.94 16.53
N MET A 173 2.23 12.73 15.35
CA MET A 173 1.99 11.53 14.53
C MET A 173 2.41 10.25 15.24
N ASP A 174 3.55 10.25 15.91
CA ASP A 174 4.08 9.09 16.63
C ASP A 174 3.18 8.67 17.82
N GLU A 175 2.56 9.62 18.51
CA GLU A 175 1.58 9.35 19.57
C GLU A 175 0.30 8.75 18.98
N THR A 176 -0.21 9.33 17.88
CA THR A 176 -1.38 8.83 17.15
C THR A 176 -1.17 7.39 16.70
N LEU A 177 -0.01 7.09 16.12
CA LEU A 177 0.34 5.75 15.66
C LEU A 177 0.44 4.74 16.80
N ARG A 178 1.04 5.13 17.95
CA ARG A 178 1.11 4.24 19.12
C ARG A 178 -0.29 3.92 19.67
N GLU A 179 -1.20 4.89 19.71
CA GLU A 179 -2.58 4.65 20.15
C GLU A 179 -3.35 3.75 19.19
N LEU A 180 -3.22 3.98 17.89
CA LEU A 180 -3.82 3.12 16.86
C LEU A 180 -3.26 1.69 16.90
N LYS A 181 -1.94 1.55 17.08
CA LYS A 181 -1.29 0.24 17.28
C LYS A 181 -1.81 -0.46 18.55
N LYS A 182 -1.92 0.28 19.66
CA LYS A 182 -2.49 -0.24 20.91
C LYS A 182 -3.95 -0.65 20.75
N ALA A 183 -4.72 0.03 19.91
CA ALA A 183 -6.09 -0.33 19.58
C ALA A 183 -6.18 -1.62 18.75
N GLY A 184 -5.13 -1.96 17.99
CA GLY A 184 -5.07 -3.23 17.25
C GLY A 184 -4.70 -3.14 15.77
N ILE A 185 -4.17 -2.02 15.26
CA ILE A 185 -3.66 -1.95 13.90
C ILE A 185 -2.33 -2.72 13.81
N ASP A 186 -2.19 -3.57 12.81
CA ASP A 186 -0.99 -4.36 12.56
C ASP A 186 -0.14 -3.79 11.43
N ALA A 187 -0.76 -3.15 10.42
CA ALA A 187 -0.08 -2.60 9.25
C ALA A 187 -0.81 -1.38 8.70
N LEU A 188 -0.08 -0.58 7.92
CA LEU A 188 -0.60 0.59 7.22
C LEU A 188 -0.49 0.37 5.69
N PRO A 189 -1.52 0.66 4.89
CA PRO A 189 -1.48 0.43 3.44
C PRO A 189 -0.60 1.43 2.67
N GLY A 190 -0.26 2.57 3.27
CA GLY A 190 0.59 3.58 2.64
C GLY A 190 -0.07 4.36 1.49
N GLY A 191 -1.36 4.21 1.24
CA GLY A 191 -2.07 4.83 0.12
C GLY A 191 -2.17 6.36 0.18
N GLY A 192 -2.62 6.96 -0.93
CA GLY A 192 -2.96 8.38 -1.03
C GLY A 192 -1.91 9.28 -1.66
N ALA A 193 -0.68 8.79 -1.90
CA ALA A 193 0.36 9.55 -2.61
C ALA A 193 -0.02 9.81 -4.07
N GLU A 194 -0.62 8.83 -4.73
CA GLU A 194 -0.93 8.78 -6.15
C GLU A 194 0.32 8.97 -7.02
N VAL A 195 0.85 10.19 -7.12
CA VAL A 195 2.08 10.55 -7.82
C VAL A 195 2.73 11.75 -7.16
N PHE A 196 4.06 11.85 -7.20
CA PHE A 196 4.83 12.94 -6.60
C PHE A 196 5.10 14.11 -7.57
N SER A 197 4.32 14.25 -8.64
CA SER A 197 4.38 15.39 -9.55
C SER A 197 3.50 16.53 -9.02
N GLU A 198 4.09 17.69 -8.71
CA GLU A 198 3.35 18.88 -8.24
C GLU A 198 2.26 19.30 -9.23
N ARG A 199 2.55 19.29 -10.54
CA ARG A 199 1.56 19.63 -11.57
C ARG A 199 0.35 18.68 -11.53
N VAL A 200 0.58 17.37 -11.42
CA VAL A 200 -0.51 16.39 -11.38
C VAL A 200 -1.27 16.47 -10.05
N HIS A 201 -0.57 16.72 -8.94
CA HIS A 201 -1.18 16.94 -7.64
C HIS A 201 -2.16 18.12 -7.67
N GLU A 202 -1.72 19.26 -8.19
CA GLU A 202 -2.54 20.47 -8.27
C GLU A 202 -3.76 20.27 -9.19
N GLU A 203 -3.58 19.60 -10.33
CA GLU A 203 -4.67 19.36 -11.28
C GLU A 203 -5.71 18.35 -10.79
N LEU A 204 -5.31 17.27 -10.09
CA LEU A 204 -6.19 16.12 -9.84
C LEU A 204 -6.60 15.93 -8.38
N PHE A 205 -5.81 16.38 -7.41
CA PHE A 205 -6.05 16.09 -5.98
C PHE A 205 -5.42 17.11 -5.02
N HIS A 206 -5.41 18.38 -5.40
CA HIS A 206 -4.82 19.52 -4.67
C HIS A 206 -5.20 19.62 -3.18
N ALA A 207 -6.34 19.07 -2.77
CA ALA A 207 -6.77 19.08 -1.38
C ALA A 207 -6.13 18.00 -0.49
N LYS A 208 -5.33 17.08 -1.07
CA LYS A 208 -4.50 16.13 -0.31
C LYS A 208 -3.23 16.83 0.21
N SER A 209 -2.53 16.17 1.12
CA SER A 209 -1.18 16.58 1.51
C SER A 209 -0.23 16.49 0.32
N ASP A 210 0.72 17.40 0.24
CA ASP A 210 1.80 17.36 -0.74
C ASP A 210 2.74 16.16 -0.53
N SER A 211 3.65 15.97 -1.45
CA SER A 211 4.61 14.86 -1.45
C SER A 211 5.48 14.81 -0.20
N ASP A 212 5.97 15.97 0.27
CA ASP A 212 6.87 16.04 1.41
C ASP A 212 6.14 15.65 2.70
N LYS A 213 4.94 16.13 2.88
CA LYS A 213 4.11 15.79 4.04
C LYS A 213 3.69 14.33 4.04
N TRP A 214 3.36 13.79 2.88
CA TRP A 214 3.06 12.36 2.74
C TRP A 214 4.28 11.50 3.12
N LEU A 215 5.48 11.86 2.60
CA LEU A 215 6.73 11.16 2.90
C LEU A 215 7.13 11.27 4.38
N GLU A 216 6.93 12.45 5.00
CA GLU A 216 7.15 12.63 6.43
C GLU A 216 6.27 11.69 7.26
N THR A 217 4.97 11.62 6.92
CA THR A 217 4.01 10.72 7.56
C THR A 217 4.44 9.26 7.40
N ALA A 218 4.80 8.85 6.18
CA ALA A 218 5.24 7.48 5.89
C ALA A 218 6.55 7.09 6.59
N ARG A 219 7.49 8.05 6.76
CA ARG A 219 8.75 7.79 7.50
C ARG A 219 8.53 7.65 9.01
N THR A 220 7.49 8.32 9.53
CA THR A 220 7.15 8.25 10.96
C THR A 220 6.40 6.95 11.29
N ALA A 221 5.64 6.44 10.32
CA ALA A 221 4.87 5.21 10.42
C ALA A 221 5.74 3.94 10.37
#